data_10d4cf1066373c287983da540f3c20bb
#
_entry.id   10d4cf1066373c287983da540f3c20bb
#
_cell.length_a   1.000
_cell.length_b   1.000
_cell.length_c   1.000
_cell.angle_alpha   90.00
_cell.angle_beta   90.00
_cell.angle_gamma   90.00
#
_symmetry.space_group_name_H-M   'P 1'
#
loop_
_entity.id
_entity.type
_entity.pdbx_description
1 polymer ?
#
loop_
_entity_poly.entity_id
_entity_poly.type
_entity_poly.pdbx_seq_one_letter_code
_entity_poly.pdbx_strand_id
1 'polypeptide(L)'
;LTDWQIEGIHYYIYRYGALRSVGELMLIPELDYHTRQLLSYFVTFGPPEEKKEDPRDTWRRMLTQGRSELSSRLDIPLYSRAGYAPRTQSQLDAAPSRYYTGNALYHNLRYNYRYGTRLSWGISAEKDAGEPIFTATSPLPDYLSGYIQLGDMGILKNLVVGNYRLRFGQGLILNSDFALGKTMLLQGLGRQSASIKPHRGTGEGNYYTGAAATVAWHSWQFTAFASYR
;
A
#
# COMPACT_ATOMS: atom_id res chain seq x y z
N LEU A 1 8.21 -12.77 -39.88
CA LEU A 1 9.00 -11.54 -39.70
C LEU A 1 10.39 -11.89 -39.26
N THR A 2 11.41 -11.28 -39.85
CA THR A 2 12.80 -11.35 -39.38
C THR A 2 13.02 -10.33 -38.29
N ASP A 3 14.06 -10.51 -37.45
CA ASP A 3 14.39 -9.57 -36.38
C ASP A 3 14.63 -8.16 -36.91
N TRP A 4 15.26 -8.03 -38.06
CA TRP A 4 15.47 -6.77 -38.78
C TRP A 4 14.15 -6.05 -39.13
N GLN A 5 13.16 -6.78 -39.59
CA GLN A 5 11.83 -6.25 -39.93
C GLN A 5 11.07 -5.83 -38.68
N ILE A 6 11.21 -6.57 -37.57
CA ILE A 6 10.61 -6.22 -36.27
C ILE A 6 11.25 -4.93 -35.74
N GLU A 7 12.55 -4.81 -35.84
CA GLU A 7 13.28 -3.61 -35.39
C GLU A 7 12.89 -2.39 -36.19
N GLY A 8 12.70 -2.52 -37.52
CA GLY A 8 12.19 -1.46 -38.38
C GLY A 8 10.79 -0.99 -37.98
N ILE A 9 9.88 -1.92 -37.63
CA ILE A 9 8.54 -1.57 -37.14
C ILE A 9 8.65 -0.83 -35.80
N HIS A 10 9.47 -1.32 -34.85
CA HIS A 10 9.68 -0.67 -33.56
C HIS A 10 10.28 0.73 -33.72
N TYR A 11 11.25 0.89 -34.61
CA TYR A 11 11.83 2.20 -34.88
C TYR A 11 10.81 3.18 -35.45
N TYR A 12 9.96 2.72 -36.37
CA TYR A 12 8.89 3.56 -36.94
C TYR A 12 7.91 4.00 -35.85
N ILE A 13 7.44 3.05 -35.02
CA ILE A 13 6.51 3.35 -33.93
C ILE A 13 7.14 4.31 -32.90
N TYR A 14 8.41 4.13 -32.57
CA TYR A 14 9.13 5.02 -31.66
C TYR A 14 9.22 6.46 -32.19
N ARG A 15 9.45 6.61 -33.49
CA ARG A 15 9.69 7.93 -34.09
C ARG A 15 8.40 8.66 -34.49
N TYR A 16 7.41 7.95 -34.98
CA TYR A 16 6.21 8.53 -35.58
C TYR A 16 4.91 8.19 -34.83
N GLY A 17 4.97 7.34 -33.84
CA GLY A 17 3.80 6.86 -33.09
C GLY A 17 3.20 5.59 -33.67
N ALA A 18 2.06 5.18 -33.12
CA ALA A 18 1.39 3.96 -33.51
C ALA A 18 0.94 3.98 -34.98
N LEU A 19 1.11 2.88 -35.67
CA LEU A 19 0.62 2.67 -37.05
C LEU A 19 -0.91 2.77 -37.08
N ARG A 20 -1.45 3.61 -37.94
CA ARG A 20 -2.89 3.91 -38.04
C ARG A 20 -3.56 3.29 -39.28
N SER A 21 -2.76 2.91 -40.29
CA SER A 21 -3.28 2.37 -41.54
C SER A 21 -2.31 1.39 -42.19
N VAL A 22 -2.85 0.51 -43.03
CA VAL A 22 -2.03 -0.41 -43.88
C VAL A 22 -1.04 0.39 -44.74
N GLY A 23 -1.43 1.57 -45.19
CA GLY A 23 -0.58 2.43 -46.01
C GLY A 23 0.70 2.85 -45.35
N GLU A 24 0.71 2.99 -44.04
CA GLU A 24 1.91 3.37 -43.26
C GLU A 24 2.98 2.26 -43.22
N LEU A 25 2.60 0.99 -43.45
CA LEU A 25 3.57 -0.09 -43.62
C LEU A 25 4.49 0.13 -44.83
N MET A 26 4.06 0.93 -45.82
CA MET A 26 4.88 1.27 -46.99
C MET A 26 6.04 2.23 -46.61
N LEU A 27 5.89 2.93 -45.53
CA LEU A 27 6.89 3.89 -45.05
C LEU A 27 8.03 3.22 -44.26
N ILE A 28 7.92 1.91 -44.03
CA ILE A 28 8.94 1.12 -43.30
C ILE A 28 9.81 0.42 -44.36
N PRO A 29 11.06 0.88 -44.58
CA PRO A 29 11.93 0.35 -45.65
C PRO A 29 12.30 -1.14 -45.45
N GLU A 30 12.38 -1.59 -44.20
CA GLU A 30 12.77 -2.94 -43.84
C GLU A 30 11.72 -3.98 -44.21
N LEU A 31 10.47 -3.57 -44.47
CA LEU A 31 9.40 -4.47 -44.90
C LEU A 31 9.37 -4.63 -46.44
N ASP A 32 9.52 -5.84 -46.92
CA ASP A 32 9.31 -6.17 -48.33
C ASP A 32 7.83 -6.22 -48.71
N TYR A 33 7.51 -6.16 -50.01
CA TYR A 33 6.13 -6.13 -50.48
C TYR A 33 5.31 -7.31 -50.00
N HIS A 34 5.90 -8.52 -50.00
CA HIS A 34 5.20 -9.74 -49.59
C HIS A 34 4.86 -9.74 -48.11
N THR A 35 5.80 -9.33 -47.27
CA THR A 35 5.57 -9.19 -45.85
C THR A 35 4.51 -8.13 -45.53
N ARG A 36 4.51 -7.00 -46.22
CA ARG A 36 3.47 -5.95 -46.04
C ARG A 36 2.08 -6.49 -46.40
N GLN A 37 1.98 -7.23 -47.49
CA GLN A 37 0.72 -7.84 -47.91
C GLN A 37 0.23 -8.89 -46.91
N LEU A 38 1.11 -9.74 -46.38
CA LEU A 38 0.75 -10.69 -45.35
C LEU A 38 0.32 -9.98 -44.05
N LEU A 39 1.04 -8.97 -43.62
CA LEU A 39 0.69 -8.22 -42.43
C LEU A 39 -0.71 -7.58 -42.53
N SER A 40 -1.09 -7.10 -43.71
CA SER A 40 -2.41 -6.50 -43.92
C SER A 40 -3.60 -7.44 -43.64
N TYR A 41 -3.39 -8.76 -43.70
CA TYR A 41 -4.42 -9.74 -43.36
C TYR A 41 -4.48 -10.12 -41.90
N PHE A 42 -3.39 -9.91 -41.14
CA PHE A 42 -3.26 -10.38 -39.76
C PHE A 42 -3.20 -9.27 -38.72
N VAL A 43 -3.03 -8.02 -39.17
CA VAL A 43 -2.84 -6.88 -38.26
C VAL A 43 -3.99 -5.88 -38.44
N THR A 44 -4.60 -5.50 -37.37
CA THR A 44 -5.57 -4.41 -37.30
C THR A 44 -4.86 -3.14 -36.85
N PHE A 45 -5.08 -2.05 -37.59
CA PHE A 45 -4.49 -0.74 -37.29
C PHE A 45 -5.51 0.10 -36.55
N GLY A 46 -5.10 0.63 -35.43
CA GLY A 46 -5.95 1.47 -34.59
C GLY A 46 -5.40 1.58 -33.17
N PRO A 47 -5.97 2.44 -32.36
CA PRO A 47 -5.65 2.39 -30.94
C PRO A 47 -5.98 0.98 -30.44
N PRO A 48 -5.13 0.39 -29.56
CA PRO A 48 -5.43 -0.90 -28.96
C PRO A 48 -6.86 -0.82 -28.42
N GLU A 49 -7.73 -1.74 -28.87
CA GLU A 49 -9.03 -1.87 -28.23
C GLU A 49 -8.76 -2.11 -26.76
N GLU A 50 -9.05 -1.13 -25.93
CA GLU A 50 -9.14 -1.34 -24.50
C GLU A 50 -10.25 -2.37 -24.31
N LYS A 51 -9.87 -3.66 -24.23
CA LYS A 51 -10.78 -4.69 -23.79
C LYS A 51 -11.33 -4.21 -22.48
N LYS A 52 -12.58 -3.76 -22.46
CA LYS A 52 -13.31 -3.46 -21.24
C LYS A 52 -13.29 -4.74 -20.43
N GLU A 53 -12.34 -4.81 -19.50
CA GLU A 53 -12.23 -5.95 -18.59
C GLU A 53 -13.55 -6.06 -17.85
N ASP A 54 -14.09 -7.27 -17.77
CA ASP A 54 -15.26 -7.52 -16.93
C ASP A 54 -14.89 -7.12 -15.51
N PRO A 55 -15.69 -6.25 -14.86
CA PRO A 55 -15.42 -5.84 -13.48
C PRO A 55 -15.21 -7.01 -12.53
N ARG A 56 -15.89 -8.14 -12.78
CA ARG A 56 -15.76 -9.37 -11.97
C ARG A 56 -14.37 -10.00 -12.11
N ASP A 57 -13.85 -10.06 -13.34
CA ASP A 57 -12.50 -10.60 -13.58
C ASP A 57 -11.42 -9.69 -13.03
N THR A 58 -11.64 -8.38 -13.08
CA THR A 58 -10.75 -7.40 -12.47
C THR A 58 -10.69 -7.60 -10.94
N TRP A 59 -11.83 -7.70 -10.26
CA TRP A 59 -11.87 -7.95 -8.82
C TRP A 59 -11.26 -9.29 -8.44
N ARG A 60 -11.55 -10.35 -9.20
CA ARG A 60 -10.95 -11.66 -8.98
C ARG A 60 -9.42 -11.59 -9.06
N ARG A 61 -8.87 -10.94 -10.09
CA ARG A 61 -7.42 -10.75 -10.23
C ARG A 61 -6.85 -9.91 -9.08
N MET A 62 -7.50 -8.83 -8.71
CA MET A 62 -7.09 -7.99 -7.58
C MET A 62 -7.00 -8.77 -6.27
N LEU A 63 -7.84 -9.76 -6.05
CA LEU A 63 -7.87 -10.57 -4.84
C LEU A 63 -6.91 -11.77 -4.89
N THR A 64 -6.60 -12.31 -6.09
CA THR A 64 -5.85 -13.57 -6.22
C THR A 64 -4.41 -13.39 -6.72
N GLN A 65 -4.12 -12.31 -7.44
CA GLN A 65 -2.83 -12.12 -8.11
C GLN A 65 -1.96 -11.04 -7.45
N GLY A 66 -2.27 -10.67 -6.22
CA GLY A 66 -1.47 -9.72 -5.46
C GLY A 66 -0.28 -10.39 -4.76
N ARG A 67 0.60 -9.54 -4.24
CA ARG A 67 1.73 -9.95 -3.41
C ARG A 67 1.33 -9.96 -1.95
N SER A 68 1.52 -11.11 -1.30
CA SER A 68 1.35 -11.28 0.14
C SER A 68 2.70 -11.21 0.84
N GLU A 69 2.73 -10.54 1.99
CA GLU A 69 3.91 -10.42 2.83
C GLU A 69 3.48 -10.63 4.29
N LEU A 70 4.06 -11.64 4.92
CA LEU A 70 3.91 -11.92 6.34
C LEU A 70 5.25 -11.66 7.02
N SER A 71 5.27 -10.75 7.98
CA SER A 71 6.43 -10.49 8.81
C SER A 71 6.12 -10.74 10.28
N SER A 72 7.04 -11.43 10.96
CA SER A 72 6.96 -11.70 12.38
C SER A 72 8.28 -11.30 13.02
N ARG A 73 8.22 -10.57 14.12
CA ARG A 73 9.36 -10.21 14.94
C ARG A 73 9.12 -10.68 16.35
N LEU A 74 10.06 -11.43 16.88
CA LEU A 74 10.06 -11.91 18.24
C LEU A 74 11.34 -11.45 18.94
N ASP A 75 11.21 -10.65 19.99
CA ASP A 75 12.36 -10.24 20.81
C ASP A 75 12.35 -11.02 22.12
N ILE A 76 13.41 -11.74 22.38
CA ILE A 76 13.60 -12.59 23.55
C ILE A 76 14.74 -11.98 24.41
N PRO A 77 14.43 -11.39 25.57
CA PRO A 77 15.48 -10.89 26.44
C PRO A 77 16.26 -12.07 27.06
N LEU A 78 17.57 -12.06 26.92
CA LEU A 78 18.47 -13.07 27.50
C LEU A 78 18.85 -12.76 28.96
N TYR A 79 18.28 -11.72 29.54
CA TYR A 79 18.52 -11.32 30.92
C TYR A 79 17.18 -11.19 31.67
N SER A 80 17.22 -11.45 32.97
CA SER A 80 16.06 -11.30 33.84
C SER A 80 15.83 -9.83 34.21
N ARG A 81 14.65 -9.31 33.84
CA ARG A 81 14.21 -7.97 34.27
C ARG A 81 13.56 -8.04 35.65
N ALA A 82 13.79 -7.02 36.50
CA ALA A 82 13.29 -6.99 37.86
C ALA A 82 11.76 -7.18 37.99
N GLY A 83 10.98 -6.74 37.01
CA GLY A 83 9.52 -6.90 37.00
C GLY A 83 9.01 -8.34 36.87
N TYR A 84 9.86 -9.31 36.47
CA TYR A 84 9.51 -10.74 36.35
C TYR A 84 10.00 -11.58 37.50
N ALA A 85 10.64 -10.98 38.51
CA ALA A 85 11.10 -11.72 39.69
C ALA A 85 9.92 -12.34 40.45
N PRO A 86 10.04 -13.55 41.01
CA PRO A 86 9.02 -14.18 41.84
C PRO A 86 8.60 -13.28 43.03
N ARG A 87 7.31 -13.22 43.30
CA ARG A 87 6.73 -12.29 44.29
C ARG A 87 5.67 -12.94 45.15
N THR A 88 5.51 -12.40 46.35
CA THR A 88 4.39 -12.77 47.21
C THR A 88 3.14 -11.96 46.85
N GLN A 89 1.97 -12.50 47.17
CA GLN A 89 0.69 -11.84 46.85
C GLN A 89 0.60 -10.46 47.50
N SER A 90 1.10 -10.32 48.74
CA SER A 90 1.13 -9.04 49.45
C SER A 90 1.97 -7.95 48.78
N GLN A 91 3.02 -8.34 48.05
CA GLN A 91 3.84 -7.40 47.26
C GLN A 91 3.15 -6.98 45.97
N LEU A 92 2.39 -7.89 45.36
CA LEU A 92 1.56 -7.59 44.17
C LEU A 92 0.45 -6.60 44.53
N ASP A 93 -0.22 -6.81 45.67
CA ASP A 93 -1.31 -5.97 46.13
C ASP A 93 -0.81 -4.56 46.54
N ALA A 94 0.39 -4.47 47.12
CA ALA A 94 0.97 -3.21 47.50
C ALA A 94 1.47 -2.33 46.34
N ALA A 95 1.84 -2.93 45.19
CA ALA A 95 2.39 -2.18 44.08
C ALA A 95 2.16 -2.92 42.73
N PRO A 96 0.90 -3.05 42.25
CA PRO A 96 0.54 -3.84 41.08
C PRO A 96 1.21 -3.34 39.79
N SER A 97 1.44 -2.05 39.67
CA SER A 97 2.08 -1.45 38.47
C SER A 97 3.59 -1.70 38.35
N ARG A 98 4.21 -2.28 39.36
CA ARG A 98 5.66 -2.61 39.36
C ARG A 98 5.96 -3.96 38.72
N TYR A 99 4.97 -4.77 38.49
CA TYR A 99 5.12 -6.17 38.08
C TYR A 99 4.40 -6.48 36.79
N TYR A 100 5.05 -7.28 35.97
CA TYR A 100 4.48 -7.74 34.73
C TYR A 100 3.62 -8.99 34.99
N THR A 101 2.45 -9.01 34.40
CA THR A 101 1.51 -10.14 34.48
C THR A 101 1.66 -11.12 33.32
N GLY A 102 2.27 -10.66 32.24
CA GLY A 102 2.57 -11.46 31.05
C GLY A 102 4.02 -11.95 30.99
N ASN A 103 4.37 -12.61 29.91
CA ASN A 103 5.73 -13.10 29.66
C ASN A 103 6.66 -11.97 29.16
N ALA A 104 7.98 -12.22 29.20
CA ALA A 104 8.99 -11.25 28.79
C ALA A 104 9.16 -11.10 27.27
N LEU A 105 8.38 -11.81 26.49
CA LEU A 105 8.50 -11.82 25.04
C LEU A 105 7.76 -10.63 24.43
N TYR A 106 8.45 -9.89 23.56
CA TYR A 106 7.83 -8.97 22.63
C TYR A 106 7.51 -9.71 21.34
N HIS A 107 6.33 -9.54 20.81
CA HIS A 107 5.95 -10.14 19.55
C HIS A 107 5.16 -9.17 18.66
N ASN A 108 5.63 -9.00 17.43
CA ASN A 108 4.96 -8.23 16.41
C ASN A 108 4.66 -9.13 15.21
N LEU A 109 3.42 -9.16 14.78
CA LEU A 109 2.96 -9.89 13.62
C LEU A 109 2.29 -8.93 12.66
N ARG A 110 2.71 -8.95 11.40
CA ARG A 110 2.15 -8.10 10.35
C ARG A 110 1.91 -8.90 9.09
N TYR A 111 0.72 -8.75 8.56
CA TYR A 111 0.35 -9.26 7.25
C TYR A 111 -0.04 -8.11 6.34
N ASN A 112 0.51 -8.06 5.13
CA ASN A 112 0.16 -7.10 4.10
C ASN A 112 -0.11 -7.82 2.78
N TYR A 113 -1.16 -7.40 2.11
CA TYR A 113 -1.48 -7.80 0.75
C TYR A 113 -1.50 -6.58 -0.15
N ARG A 114 -0.97 -6.70 -1.38
CA ARG A 114 -0.95 -5.60 -2.34
C ARG A 114 -1.11 -6.12 -3.76
N TYR A 115 -2.01 -5.48 -4.50
CA TYR A 115 -2.16 -5.63 -5.94
C TYR A 115 -1.92 -4.28 -6.61
N GLY A 116 -0.70 -4.02 -7.09
CA GLY A 116 -0.28 -2.75 -7.67
C GLY A 116 -0.60 -1.56 -6.77
N THR A 117 -1.25 -0.54 -7.37
CA THR A 117 -1.77 0.65 -6.68
C THR A 117 -3.27 0.55 -6.38
N ARG A 118 -3.95 -0.46 -6.94
CA ARG A 118 -5.42 -0.57 -6.91
C ARG A 118 -5.98 -1.12 -5.61
N LEU A 119 -5.32 -2.13 -5.02
CA LEU A 119 -5.78 -2.75 -3.77
C LEU A 119 -4.61 -3.00 -2.85
N SER A 120 -4.73 -2.57 -1.61
CA SER A 120 -3.88 -3.08 -0.53
C SER A 120 -4.68 -3.21 0.76
N TRP A 121 -4.37 -4.20 1.55
CA TRP A 121 -4.91 -4.37 2.87
C TRP A 121 -3.90 -5.01 3.80
N GLY A 122 -4.04 -4.81 5.08
CA GLY A 122 -3.13 -5.39 6.04
C GLY A 122 -3.67 -5.35 7.45
N ILE A 123 -3.09 -6.21 8.27
CA ILE A 123 -3.35 -6.31 9.69
C ILE A 123 -2.01 -6.33 10.41
N SER A 124 -1.91 -5.59 11.50
CA SER A 124 -0.75 -5.59 12.39
C SER A 124 -1.22 -5.83 13.81
N ALA A 125 -0.58 -6.78 14.47
CA ALA A 125 -0.82 -7.11 15.87
C ALA A 125 0.50 -7.02 16.63
N GLU A 126 0.49 -6.42 17.81
CA GLU A 126 1.67 -6.26 18.65
C GLU A 126 1.33 -6.62 20.08
N LYS A 127 2.26 -7.29 20.71
CA LYS A 127 2.25 -7.61 22.12
C LYS A 127 3.53 -7.14 22.75
N ASP A 128 3.42 -6.27 23.70
CA ASP A 128 4.58 -5.79 24.46
C ASP A 128 5.08 -6.82 25.49
N ALA A 129 6.35 -6.66 25.81
CA ALA A 129 6.97 -7.50 26.85
C ALA A 129 6.36 -7.17 28.21
N GLY A 130 5.79 -8.17 28.87
CA GLY A 130 5.15 -8.00 30.16
C GLY A 130 3.63 -7.96 30.14
N GLU A 131 3.05 -7.86 28.96
CA GLU A 131 1.61 -7.89 28.82
C GLU A 131 1.06 -9.31 28.71
N PRO A 132 -0.09 -9.60 29.34
CA PRO A 132 -0.78 -10.85 29.18
C PRO A 132 -1.53 -10.89 27.84
N ILE A 133 -1.47 -12.00 27.13
CA ILE A 133 -2.23 -12.26 25.91
C ILE A 133 -2.92 -13.62 26.00
N PHE A 134 -4.06 -13.78 25.37
CA PHE A 134 -4.87 -15.00 25.41
C PHE A 134 -5.29 -15.42 26.81
N THR A 135 -5.52 -14.45 27.68
CA THR A 135 -6.09 -14.66 29.01
C THR A 135 -7.57 -14.27 29.03
N ALA A 136 -8.30 -14.69 30.05
CA ALA A 136 -9.70 -14.31 30.19
C ALA A 136 -9.91 -12.79 30.28
N THR A 137 -8.92 -12.05 30.78
CA THR A 137 -8.96 -10.59 30.90
C THR A 137 -8.39 -9.85 29.70
N SER A 138 -7.52 -10.47 28.90
CA SER A 138 -6.90 -9.92 27.69
C SER A 138 -6.90 -10.94 26.56
N PRO A 139 -8.02 -11.11 25.85
CA PRO A 139 -8.12 -12.12 24.80
C PRO A 139 -7.40 -11.72 23.50
N LEU A 140 -7.15 -10.43 23.29
CA LEU A 140 -6.52 -9.88 22.09
C LEU A 140 -5.15 -9.27 22.46
N PRO A 141 -4.27 -9.09 21.45
CA PRO A 141 -3.06 -8.28 21.60
C PRO A 141 -3.42 -6.84 22.01
N ASP A 142 -2.55 -6.19 22.74
CA ASP A 142 -2.76 -4.82 23.21
C ASP A 142 -2.90 -3.85 22.05
N TYR A 143 -2.09 -4.02 21.03
CA TYR A 143 -2.21 -3.26 19.79
C TYR A 143 -2.69 -4.12 18.64
N LEU A 144 -3.82 -3.73 18.06
CA LEU A 144 -4.36 -4.30 16.83
C LEU A 144 -4.75 -3.19 15.87
N SER A 145 -4.18 -3.21 14.68
CA SER A 145 -4.52 -2.27 13.62
C SER A 145 -4.78 -2.96 12.30
N GLY A 146 -5.67 -2.37 11.50
CA GLY A 146 -5.99 -2.91 10.19
C GLY A 146 -6.41 -1.81 9.23
N TYR A 147 -6.21 -2.05 7.94
CA TYR A 147 -6.64 -1.14 6.89
C TYR A 147 -7.00 -1.89 5.61
N ILE A 148 -7.86 -1.26 4.82
CA ILE A 148 -8.14 -1.61 3.44
C ILE A 148 -7.98 -0.32 2.62
N GLN A 149 -7.23 -0.39 1.54
CA GLN A 149 -7.03 0.71 0.61
C GLN A 149 -7.41 0.30 -0.81
N LEU A 150 -8.23 1.13 -1.44
CA LEU A 150 -8.55 1.06 -2.86
C LEU A 150 -8.04 2.32 -3.55
N GLY A 151 -7.38 2.17 -4.69
CA GLY A 151 -6.82 3.28 -5.43
C GLY A 151 -6.96 3.13 -6.94
N ASP A 152 -6.81 4.24 -7.66
CA ASP A 152 -6.76 4.30 -9.11
C ASP A 152 -7.94 3.60 -9.81
N MET A 153 -9.14 3.81 -9.29
CA MET A 153 -10.39 3.28 -9.86
C MET A 153 -11.19 4.41 -10.55
N GLY A 154 -10.68 4.91 -11.66
CA GLY A 154 -11.30 5.98 -12.41
C GLY A 154 -11.35 7.31 -11.64
N ILE A 155 -12.54 7.72 -11.23
CA ILE A 155 -12.77 8.94 -10.45
C ILE A 155 -12.24 8.79 -9.02
N LEU A 156 -12.32 7.60 -8.43
CA LEU A 156 -11.80 7.31 -7.11
C LEU A 156 -10.27 7.16 -7.16
N LYS A 157 -9.56 8.14 -6.64
CA LYS A 157 -8.08 8.14 -6.60
C LYS A 157 -7.53 7.39 -5.41
N ASN A 158 -8.19 7.50 -4.27
CA ASN A 158 -7.77 6.79 -3.07
C ASN A 158 -8.93 6.67 -2.09
N LEU A 159 -9.14 5.51 -1.53
CA LEU A 159 -10.07 5.24 -0.43
C LEU A 159 -9.31 4.38 0.58
N VAL A 160 -9.28 4.82 1.81
CA VAL A 160 -8.73 4.03 2.92
C VAL A 160 -9.79 3.89 4.00
N VAL A 161 -9.99 2.67 4.45
CA VAL A 161 -10.87 2.33 5.58
C VAL A 161 -10.06 1.59 6.63
N GLY A 162 -10.29 1.90 7.89
CA GLY A 162 -9.52 1.39 9.02
C GLY A 162 -8.53 2.42 9.56
N ASN A 163 -7.28 2.02 9.79
CA ASN A 163 -6.26 2.90 10.34
C ASN A 163 -5.50 3.61 9.23
N TYR A 164 -5.52 4.94 9.25
CA TYR A 164 -4.91 5.77 8.20
C TYR A 164 -4.18 6.98 8.75
N ARG A 165 -3.33 7.57 7.91
CA ARG A 165 -2.58 8.80 8.17
C ARG A 165 -2.95 9.85 7.15
N LEU A 166 -2.97 11.10 7.61
CA LEU A 166 -3.26 12.26 6.77
C LEU A 166 -2.07 13.21 6.76
N ARG A 167 -1.84 13.81 5.59
CA ARG A 167 -0.97 14.96 5.45
C ARG A 167 -1.54 15.90 4.41
N PHE A 168 -1.72 17.17 4.78
CA PHE A 168 -2.20 18.20 3.87
C PHE A 168 -1.30 19.44 3.93
N GLY A 169 -1.05 20.02 2.76
CA GLY A 169 -0.23 21.20 2.60
C GLY A 169 1.18 21.01 3.16
N GLN A 170 1.63 21.93 3.97
CA GLN A 170 2.93 21.88 4.65
C GLN A 170 2.92 20.98 5.90
N GLY A 171 1.77 20.44 6.27
CA GLY A 171 1.67 19.56 7.44
C GLY A 171 1.68 20.28 8.78
N LEU A 172 1.27 21.54 8.82
CA LEU A 172 1.24 22.31 10.07
C LEU A 172 0.10 21.91 11.00
N ILE A 173 -1.07 21.58 10.42
CA ILE A 173 -2.27 21.20 11.18
C ILE A 173 -2.52 19.70 11.07
N LEU A 174 -2.55 19.18 9.85
CA LEU A 174 -2.80 17.77 9.58
C LEU A 174 -1.52 17.13 9.04
N ASN A 175 -0.77 16.52 9.94
CA ASN A 175 0.40 15.74 9.62
C ASN A 175 0.57 14.61 10.62
N SER A 176 0.32 13.40 10.17
CA SER A 176 0.60 12.18 10.93
C SER A 176 1.84 11.45 10.43
N ASP A 177 2.62 12.05 9.52
CA ASP A 177 3.91 11.49 9.12
C ASP A 177 4.96 11.78 10.19
N PHE A 178 5.68 10.75 10.57
CA PHE A 178 6.79 10.87 11.52
C PHE A 178 8.06 11.30 10.77
N ALA A 179 8.63 12.43 11.18
CA ALA A 179 9.90 12.93 10.64
C ALA A 179 10.98 12.86 11.74
N LEU A 180 11.99 12.03 11.53
CA LEU A 180 13.16 11.91 12.40
C LEU A 180 14.20 12.97 12.02
N GLY A 181 14.40 13.94 12.93
CA GLY A 181 15.49 14.89 12.85
C GLY A 181 15.25 16.14 12.01
N LYS A 182 16.03 17.18 12.32
CA LYS A 182 15.93 18.52 11.70
C LYS A 182 16.17 18.48 10.19
N THR A 183 17.03 17.59 9.71
CA THR A 183 17.37 17.46 8.29
C THR A 183 16.20 16.97 7.46
N MET A 184 15.42 16.01 7.97
CA MET A 184 14.21 15.53 7.28
C MET A 184 13.10 16.58 7.27
N LEU A 185 12.99 17.38 8.33
CA LEU A 185 12.06 18.51 8.35
C LEU A 185 12.43 19.55 7.30
N LEU A 186 13.72 19.88 7.15
CA LEU A 186 14.21 20.82 6.14
C LEU A 186 14.00 20.31 4.71
N GLN A 187 14.24 19.01 4.46
CA GLN A 187 13.97 18.39 3.16
C GLN A 187 12.48 18.31 2.83
N GLY A 188 11.61 18.34 3.84
CA GLY A 188 10.17 18.39 3.70
C GLY A 188 9.60 19.77 3.42
N LEU A 189 10.40 20.85 3.63
CA LEU A 189 9.99 22.22 3.34
C LEU A 189 9.78 22.39 1.84
N GLY A 190 8.63 22.96 1.46
CA GLY A 190 8.27 23.15 0.05
C GLY A 190 7.58 21.96 -0.62
N ARG A 191 7.54 20.78 -0.01
CA ARG A 191 6.75 19.66 -0.52
C ARG A 191 5.31 19.79 -0.09
N GLN A 192 4.50 20.39 -0.93
CA GLN A 192 3.05 20.34 -0.76
C GLN A 192 2.55 18.95 -1.18
N SER A 193 2.00 18.20 -0.27
CA SER A 193 1.35 16.93 -0.61
C SER A 193 0.06 16.78 0.17
N ALA A 194 -1.04 16.61 -0.56
CA ALA A 194 -2.23 16.04 0.03
C ALA A 194 -2.13 14.52 -0.10
N SER A 195 -2.01 13.81 0.99
CA SER A 195 -1.92 12.35 0.95
C SER A 195 -2.70 11.71 2.08
N ILE A 196 -3.49 10.72 1.69
CA ILE A 196 -4.07 9.72 2.58
C ILE A 196 -3.23 8.46 2.40
N LYS A 197 -2.69 7.94 3.48
CA LYS A 197 -1.90 6.70 3.48
C LYS A 197 -2.45 5.74 4.53
N PRO A 198 -2.49 4.43 4.27
CA PRO A 198 -2.82 3.48 5.30
C PRO A 198 -1.75 3.48 6.40
N HIS A 199 -2.19 3.30 7.64
CA HIS A 199 -1.27 3.11 8.75
C HIS A 199 -0.81 1.66 8.76
N ARG A 200 0.49 1.45 8.53
CA ARG A 200 1.11 0.12 8.44
C ARG A 200 2.06 -0.16 9.60
N GLY A 201 2.21 0.80 10.48
CA GLY A 201 3.12 0.70 11.63
C GLY A 201 2.45 0.10 12.86
N THR A 202 3.25 -0.09 13.90
CA THR A 202 2.84 -0.48 15.24
C THR A 202 2.83 0.70 16.20
N GLY A 203 3.06 1.91 15.70
CA GLY A 203 3.00 3.09 16.55
C GLY A 203 1.56 3.39 16.96
N GLU A 204 1.28 3.39 18.23
CA GLU A 204 -0.05 3.61 18.82
C GLU A 204 -0.55 5.05 18.68
N GLY A 205 0.32 5.96 18.33
CA GLY A 205 0.00 7.36 18.07
C GLY A 205 0.04 7.74 16.58
N ASN A 206 -0.42 8.96 16.28
CA ASN A 206 -0.31 9.60 14.97
C ASN A 206 -1.02 8.87 13.81
N TYR A 207 -2.17 8.27 14.08
CA TYR A 207 -3.07 7.75 13.07
C TYR A 207 -4.52 8.07 13.42
N TYR A 208 -5.38 7.97 12.42
CA TYR A 208 -6.82 8.10 12.53
C TYR A 208 -7.47 6.74 12.26
N THR A 209 -8.56 6.45 12.94
CA THR A 209 -9.38 5.26 12.68
C THR A 209 -10.70 5.67 12.08
N GLY A 210 -11.06 5.13 10.94
CA GLY A 210 -12.29 5.48 10.23
C GLY A 210 -12.17 5.30 8.73
N ALA A 211 -12.58 6.31 7.96
CA ALA A 211 -12.51 6.27 6.50
C ALA A 211 -12.05 7.62 5.93
N ALA A 212 -11.27 7.55 4.86
CA ALA A 212 -10.82 8.72 4.11
C ALA A 212 -10.81 8.42 2.62
N ALA A 213 -11.31 9.36 1.81
CA ALA A 213 -11.41 9.19 0.37
C ALA A 213 -10.94 10.44 -0.38
N THR A 214 -10.33 10.22 -1.53
CA THR A 214 -9.99 11.26 -2.51
C THR A 214 -10.61 10.92 -3.85
N VAL A 215 -11.37 11.85 -4.39
CA VAL A 215 -12.05 11.75 -5.68
C VAL A 215 -11.53 12.85 -6.60
N ALA A 216 -11.21 12.51 -7.83
CA ALA A 216 -10.82 13.48 -8.86
C ALA A 216 -11.89 13.57 -9.94
N TRP A 217 -12.31 14.80 -10.24
CA TRP A 217 -13.27 15.10 -11.28
C TRP A 217 -12.75 16.28 -12.13
N HIS A 218 -12.41 15.98 -13.36
CA HIS A 218 -11.70 16.91 -14.27
C HIS A 218 -10.41 17.45 -13.61
N SER A 219 -10.33 18.77 -13.45
CA SER A 219 -9.20 19.47 -12.80
C SER A 219 -9.34 19.60 -11.28
N TRP A 220 -10.45 19.11 -10.71
CA TRP A 220 -10.74 19.21 -9.29
C TRP A 220 -10.41 17.92 -8.56
N GLN A 221 -9.91 18.07 -7.35
CA GLN A 221 -9.67 16.97 -6.44
C GLN A 221 -10.32 17.27 -5.10
N PHE A 222 -11.21 16.39 -4.67
CA PHE A 222 -11.92 16.49 -3.41
C PHE A 222 -11.43 15.39 -2.47
N THR A 223 -11.12 15.79 -1.25
CA THR A 223 -10.73 14.85 -0.20
C THR A 223 -11.62 15.03 1.01
N ALA A 224 -12.20 13.94 1.46
CA ALA A 224 -13.00 13.88 2.67
C ALA A 224 -12.47 12.78 3.59
N PHE A 225 -12.56 12.99 4.89
CA PHE A 225 -12.21 11.99 5.89
C PHE A 225 -13.10 12.11 7.11
N ALA A 226 -13.31 10.97 7.76
CA ALA A 226 -14.01 10.88 9.04
C ALA A 226 -13.21 9.94 9.95
N SER A 227 -13.04 10.33 11.20
CA SER A 227 -12.35 9.53 12.20
C SER A 227 -13.20 9.39 13.45
N TYR A 228 -13.12 8.21 14.04
CA TYR A 228 -13.66 7.87 15.34
C TYR A 228 -12.51 7.49 16.27
N ARG A 229 -12.55 7.97 17.51
CA ARG A 229 -11.58 7.64 18.56
C ARG A 229 -12.30 7.35 19.87
#